data_9128157b48b3a310da3420e259b0a1af
#
_entry.id   9128157b48b3a310da3420e259b0a1af
#
_cell.length_a   1.000
_cell.length_b   1.000
_cell.length_c   1.000
_cell.angle_alpha   90.00
_cell.angle_beta   90.00
_cell.angle_gamma   90.00
#
_symmetry.space_group_name_H-M   'P 1'
#
loop_
_entity.id
_entity.type
_entity.pdbx_description
1 polymer ?
#
loop_
_entity_poly.entity_id
_entity_poly.type
_entity_poly.pdbx_seq_one_letter_code
_entity_poly.pdbx_strand_id
1 'polypeptide(L)'
;MNTLQAIVLAIIEGITEFLPVSSTGHMIIASSFFGIAHDDFTKLFTIVIQLGAILSVVVLYFKRFFQTLDFYFKLLVAFIPAVVLGLLLSDFIDGLLENPVTVAISLLIGGLILLKVDEWFNKPNTAEDSQEITYLQAFKIGLFQCLAMIPGVSRSGASIVGGMSQKLSRTTAAEFSFFLAVPTMLGATVKKCYDYYKAGFELSQDHINLLIIGNVVAFIVALLAIKTFIGFLTKNGFKVFGYYRIIAGIILLLIHFFIHPLTII
;
A
#
# COMPACT_ATOMS: atom_id res chain seq x y z
N MET A 1 -23.02 1.33 -1.30
CA MET A 1 -22.13 1.05 -2.47
C MET A 1 -22.82 0.13 -3.46
N ASN A 2 -22.67 0.34 -4.79
CA ASN A 2 -23.19 -0.53 -5.84
C ASN A 2 -22.04 -1.34 -6.52
N THR A 3 -22.39 -2.30 -7.38
CA THR A 3 -21.40 -3.19 -8.04
C THR A 3 -20.39 -2.43 -8.91
N LEU A 4 -20.81 -1.39 -9.64
CA LEU A 4 -19.89 -0.61 -10.46
C LEU A 4 -18.87 0.14 -9.60
N GLN A 5 -19.31 0.75 -8.51
CA GLN A 5 -18.44 1.44 -7.55
C GLN A 5 -17.44 0.45 -6.93
N ALA A 6 -17.89 -0.76 -6.55
CA ALA A 6 -17.02 -1.81 -6.02
C ALA A 6 -15.94 -2.23 -7.03
N ILE A 7 -16.31 -2.43 -8.30
CA ILE A 7 -15.36 -2.79 -9.36
C ILE A 7 -14.33 -1.67 -9.58
N VAL A 8 -14.78 -0.41 -9.68
CA VAL A 8 -13.87 0.72 -9.89
C VAL A 8 -12.88 0.87 -8.73
N LEU A 9 -13.36 0.80 -7.48
CA LEU A 9 -12.50 0.83 -6.30
C LEU A 9 -11.50 -0.33 -6.30
N ALA A 10 -11.93 -1.53 -6.65
CA ALA A 10 -11.05 -2.70 -6.71
C ALA A 10 -10.00 -2.60 -7.83
N ILE A 11 -10.32 -1.99 -8.97
CA ILE A 11 -9.35 -1.68 -10.03
C ILE A 11 -8.31 -0.68 -9.53
N ILE A 12 -8.74 0.40 -8.88
CA ILE A 12 -7.86 1.42 -8.31
C ILE A 12 -6.92 0.78 -7.28
N GLU A 13 -7.45 -0.02 -6.37
CA GLU A 13 -6.67 -0.75 -5.37
C GLU A 13 -5.61 -1.65 -6.03
N GLY A 14 -6.03 -2.50 -6.97
CA GLY A 14 -5.12 -3.42 -7.66
C GLY A 14 -4.00 -2.72 -8.42
N ILE A 15 -4.27 -1.56 -9.03
CA ILE A 15 -3.23 -0.77 -9.71
C ILE A 15 -2.28 -0.13 -8.70
N THR A 16 -2.80 0.47 -7.64
CA THR A 16 -2.05 1.44 -6.82
C THR A 16 -1.38 0.84 -5.59
N GLU A 17 -1.82 -0.35 -5.12
CA GLU A 17 -1.35 -0.91 -3.86
C GLU A 17 0.16 -1.22 -3.85
N PHE A 18 0.67 -1.79 -4.93
CA PHE A 18 2.09 -2.14 -5.04
C PHE A 18 2.96 -1.07 -5.67
N LEU A 19 2.36 -0.08 -6.30
CA LEU A 19 3.05 1.08 -6.83
C LEU A 19 3.34 2.09 -5.71
N PRO A 20 4.44 2.86 -5.78
CA PRO A 20 4.78 3.83 -4.74
C PRO A 20 3.95 5.12 -4.86
N VAL A 21 2.62 5.01 -5.04
CA VAL A 21 1.70 6.13 -5.32
C VAL A 21 0.62 6.34 -4.25
N SER A 22 0.52 5.46 -3.25
CA SER A 22 -0.48 5.46 -2.18
C SER A 22 -1.90 5.09 -2.65
N SER A 23 -2.27 3.82 -2.49
CA SER A 23 -3.64 3.34 -2.74
C SER A 23 -4.67 4.09 -1.89
N THR A 24 -4.36 4.34 -0.61
CA THR A 24 -5.23 5.10 0.31
C THR A 24 -5.64 6.45 -0.26
N GLY A 25 -4.69 7.24 -0.81
CA GLY A 25 -4.99 8.53 -1.42
C GLY A 25 -5.96 8.42 -2.60
N HIS A 26 -5.81 7.39 -3.42
CA HIS A 26 -6.69 7.15 -4.57
C HIS A 26 -8.08 6.66 -4.16
N MET A 27 -8.16 5.81 -3.13
CA MET A 27 -9.43 5.35 -2.59
C MET A 27 -10.25 6.49 -2.00
N ILE A 28 -9.60 7.44 -1.30
CA ILE A 28 -10.23 8.65 -0.78
C ILE A 28 -10.83 9.48 -1.91
N ILE A 29 -10.06 9.75 -2.98
CA ILE A 29 -10.55 10.52 -4.13
C ILE A 29 -11.75 9.82 -4.76
N ALA A 30 -11.64 8.52 -5.01
CA ALA A 30 -12.69 7.78 -5.71
C ALA A 30 -13.96 7.62 -4.86
N SER A 31 -13.84 7.27 -3.57
CA SER A 31 -14.99 7.14 -2.68
C SER A 31 -15.70 8.48 -2.42
N SER A 32 -14.93 9.58 -2.30
CA SER A 32 -15.49 10.92 -2.19
C SER A 32 -16.23 11.34 -3.47
N PHE A 33 -15.64 11.07 -4.64
CA PHE A 33 -16.28 11.35 -5.93
C PHE A 33 -17.60 10.57 -6.09
N PHE A 34 -17.66 9.34 -5.59
CA PHE A 34 -18.89 8.55 -5.59
C PHE A 34 -19.88 8.91 -4.49
N GLY A 35 -19.53 9.80 -3.56
CA GLY A 35 -20.37 10.19 -2.42
C GLY A 35 -20.59 9.06 -1.40
N ILE A 36 -19.67 8.08 -1.32
CA ILE A 36 -19.80 6.90 -0.45
C ILE A 36 -18.69 6.82 0.62
N ALA A 37 -17.86 7.85 0.76
CA ALA A 37 -16.73 7.85 1.69
C ALA A 37 -17.14 7.67 3.16
N HIS A 38 -18.34 8.11 3.55
CA HIS A 38 -18.85 7.98 4.92
C HIS A 38 -19.52 6.63 5.23
N ASP A 39 -19.79 5.81 4.22
CA ASP A 39 -20.45 4.52 4.39
C ASP A 39 -19.52 3.52 5.06
N ASP A 40 -19.92 2.96 6.20
CA ASP A 40 -19.12 2.01 6.98
C ASP A 40 -18.75 0.76 6.18
N PHE A 41 -19.66 0.31 5.31
CA PHE A 41 -19.32 -0.80 4.44
C PHE A 41 -18.24 -0.42 3.42
N THR A 42 -18.25 0.81 2.88
CA THR A 42 -17.20 1.30 1.98
C THR A 42 -15.84 1.32 2.68
N LYS A 43 -15.77 1.76 3.93
CA LYS A 43 -14.54 1.73 4.74
C LYS A 43 -14.02 0.31 4.92
N LEU A 44 -14.90 -0.62 5.29
CA LEU A 44 -14.55 -2.03 5.43
C LEU A 44 -14.10 -2.64 4.08
N PHE A 45 -14.84 -2.33 3.01
CA PHE A 45 -14.57 -2.82 1.67
C PHE A 45 -13.17 -2.46 1.20
N THR A 46 -12.75 -1.18 1.35
CA THR A 46 -11.43 -0.71 0.92
C THR A 46 -10.27 -1.41 1.62
N ILE A 47 -10.49 -1.88 2.85
CA ILE A 47 -9.49 -2.64 3.61
C ILE A 47 -9.50 -4.12 3.19
N VAL A 48 -10.68 -4.71 3.03
CA VAL A 48 -10.79 -6.14 2.75
C VAL A 48 -10.34 -6.48 1.33
N ILE A 49 -10.54 -5.60 0.33
CA ILE A 49 -10.07 -5.86 -1.05
C ILE A 49 -8.54 -5.87 -1.17
N GLN A 50 -7.82 -5.33 -0.19
CA GLN A 50 -6.36 -5.48 -0.09
C GLN A 50 -5.96 -6.96 -0.01
N LEU A 51 -6.79 -7.85 0.55
CA LEU A 51 -6.53 -9.29 0.58
C LEU A 51 -6.44 -9.89 -0.83
N GLY A 52 -7.31 -9.43 -1.73
CA GLY A 52 -7.23 -9.81 -3.14
C GLY A 52 -5.91 -9.37 -3.76
N ALA A 53 -5.51 -8.11 -3.51
CA ALA A 53 -4.24 -7.59 -3.98
C ALA A 53 -3.03 -8.38 -3.44
N ILE A 54 -2.98 -8.68 -2.12
CA ILE A 54 -1.86 -9.47 -1.55
C ILE A 54 -1.83 -10.90 -2.07
N LEU A 55 -2.97 -11.52 -2.34
CA LEU A 55 -3.02 -12.85 -2.92
C LEU A 55 -2.31 -12.92 -4.27
N SER A 56 -2.29 -11.83 -5.04
CA SER A 56 -1.56 -11.75 -6.29
C SER A 56 -0.04 -11.93 -6.11
N VAL A 57 0.53 -11.41 -5.01
CA VAL A 57 1.95 -11.62 -4.66
C VAL A 57 2.20 -13.08 -4.34
N VAL A 58 1.34 -13.71 -3.53
CA VAL A 58 1.46 -15.12 -3.18
C VAL A 58 1.47 -16.00 -4.42
N VAL A 59 0.58 -15.72 -5.38
CA VAL A 59 0.48 -16.48 -6.64
C VAL A 59 1.67 -16.22 -7.55
N LEU A 60 2.07 -14.96 -7.76
CA LEU A 60 3.20 -14.60 -8.64
C LEU A 60 4.54 -15.16 -8.16
N TYR A 61 4.74 -15.13 -6.87
CA TYR A 61 5.98 -15.55 -6.25
C TYR A 61 5.85 -16.88 -5.51
N PHE A 62 4.85 -17.71 -5.88
CA PHE A 62 4.54 -18.96 -5.21
C PHE A 62 5.77 -19.82 -4.94
N LYS A 63 6.64 -20.00 -5.93
CA LYS A 63 7.87 -20.79 -5.78
C LYS A 63 8.83 -20.20 -4.74
N ARG A 64 8.82 -18.88 -4.53
CA ARG A 64 9.66 -18.21 -3.53
C ARG A 64 9.08 -18.32 -2.12
N PHE A 65 7.78 -18.58 -1.97
CA PHE A 65 7.18 -18.87 -0.65
C PHE A 65 7.56 -20.24 -0.10
N PHE A 66 8.14 -21.14 -0.90
CA PHE A 66 8.66 -22.43 -0.43
C PHE A 66 10.17 -22.41 -0.22
N GLN A 67 10.76 -21.24 0.01
CA GLN A 67 12.17 -21.10 0.35
C GLN A 67 12.45 -21.40 1.83
N THR A 68 13.61 -21.04 2.29
CA THR A 68 14.11 -21.33 3.63
C THR A 68 13.27 -20.67 4.73
N LEU A 69 13.19 -21.30 5.91
CA LEU A 69 12.59 -20.70 7.11
C LEU A 69 13.23 -19.35 7.47
N ASP A 70 14.51 -19.17 7.15
CA ASP A 70 15.25 -17.93 7.34
C ASP A 70 14.59 -16.71 6.65
N PHE A 71 14.09 -16.90 5.44
CA PHE A 71 13.37 -15.85 4.73
C PHE A 71 12.11 -15.38 5.49
N TYR A 72 11.34 -16.32 6.06
CA TYR A 72 10.15 -15.97 6.85
C TYR A 72 10.52 -15.27 8.17
N PHE A 73 11.61 -15.67 8.81
CA PHE A 73 12.09 -14.96 10.00
C PHE A 73 12.52 -13.53 9.68
N LYS A 74 13.14 -13.29 8.53
CA LYS A 74 13.47 -11.92 8.06
C LYS A 74 12.20 -11.09 7.82
N LEU A 75 11.16 -11.67 7.20
CA LEU A 75 9.87 -10.99 7.04
C LEU A 75 9.22 -10.69 8.40
N LEU A 76 9.26 -11.64 9.32
CA LEU A 76 8.73 -11.44 10.67
C LEU A 76 9.46 -10.31 11.40
N VAL A 77 10.79 -10.28 11.34
CA VAL A 77 11.61 -9.20 11.92
C VAL A 77 11.26 -7.84 11.30
N ALA A 78 11.03 -7.78 9.99
CA ALA A 78 10.58 -6.56 9.32
C ALA A 78 9.14 -6.16 9.69
N PHE A 79 8.30 -7.12 10.05
CA PHE A 79 6.91 -6.88 10.45
C PHE A 79 6.77 -6.36 11.90
N ILE A 80 7.65 -6.79 12.82
CA ILE A 80 7.59 -6.43 14.24
C ILE A 80 7.44 -4.92 14.49
N PRO A 81 8.25 -4.01 13.89
CA PRO A 81 8.10 -2.58 14.13
C PRO A 81 6.69 -2.06 13.80
N ALA A 82 6.10 -2.54 12.71
CA ALA A 82 4.75 -2.15 12.31
C ALA A 82 3.69 -2.65 13.29
N VAL A 83 3.82 -3.86 13.82
CA VAL A 83 2.91 -4.38 14.85
C VAL A 83 2.99 -3.53 16.12
N VAL A 84 4.20 -3.29 16.62
CA VAL A 84 4.40 -2.53 17.87
C VAL A 84 3.85 -1.12 17.73
N LEU A 85 4.25 -0.37 16.71
CA LEU A 85 3.81 1.01 16.53
C LEU A 85 2.33 1.10 16.14
N GLY A 86 1.83 0.17 15.32
CA GLY A 86 0.42 0.13 14.94
C GLY A 86 -0.53 -0.13 16.12
N LEU A 87 -0.11 -0.95 17.09
CA LEU A 87 -0.89 -1.17 18.32
C LEU A 87 -0.77 0.00 19.29
N LEU A 88 0.41 0.60 19.44
CA LEU A 88 0.64 1.69 20.38
C LEU A 88 0.04 3.02 19.91
N LEU A 89 -0.03 3.24 18.61
CA LEU A 89 -0.42 4.51 18.00
C LEU A 89 -1.74 4.42 17.22
N SER A 90 -2.56 3.37 17.45
CA SER A 90 -3.78 3.14 16.65
C SER A 90 -4.70 4.36 16.62
N ASP A 91 -5.03 4.95 17.77
CA ASP A 91 -5.95 6.09 17.87
C ASP A 91 -5.38 7.34 17.19
N PHE A 92 -4.07 7.55 17.30
CA PHE A 92 -3.39 8.65 16.59
C PHE A 92 -3.39 8.45 15.08
N ILE A 93 -3.17 7.22 14.62
CA ILE A 93 -3.19 6.88 13.19
C ILE A 93 -4.60 7.03 12.62
N ASP A 94 -5.61 6.57 13.34
CA ASP A 94 -7.01 6.70 12.93
C ASP A 94 -7.41 8.19 12.83
N GLY A 95 -6.96 9.04 13.75
CA GLY A 95 -7.16 10.50 13.64
C GLY A 95 -6.46 11.16 12.45
N LEU A 96 -5.31 10.64 12.01
CA LEU A 96 -4.64 11.12 10.79
C LEU A 96 -5.38 10.67 9.51
N LEU A 97 -6.03 9.52 9.53
CA LEU A 97 -6.82 8.99 8.41
C LEU A 97 -8.01 9.86 8.08
N GLU A 98 -8.53 10.63 9.03
CA GLU A 98 -9.68 11.51 8.84
C GLU A 98 -9.33 12.86 8.16
N ASN A 99 -8.07 13.11 7.80
CA ASN A 99 -7.66 14.42 7.27
C ASN A 99 -7.13 14.35 5.82
N PRO A 100 -7.89 14.83 4.80
CA PRO A 100 -7.46 14.82 3.40
C PRO A 100 -6.21 15.64 3.13
N VAL A 101 -6.00 16.70 3.92
CA VAL A 101 -4.80 17.54 3.81
C VAL A 101 -3.56 16.76 4.19
N THR A 102 -3.64 15.91 5.22
CA THR A 102 -2.54 15.00 5.61
C THR A 102 -2.15 14.09 4.45
N VAL A 103 -3.14 13.49 3.77
CA VAL A 103 -2.90 12.62 2.60
C VAL A 103 -2.23 13.39 1.47
N ALA A 104 -2.74 14.58 1.15
CA ALA A 104 -2.20 15.42 0.08
C ALA A 104 -0.76 15.87 0.36
N ILE A 105 -0.46 16.33 1.58
CA ILE A 105 0.90 16.72 2.00
C ILE A 105 1.84 15.50 1.94
N SER A 106 1.38 14.34 2.40
CA SER A 106 2.17 13.10 2.34
C SER A 106 2.46 12.67 0.90
N LEU A 107 1.51 12.86 -0.02
CA LEU A 107 1.74 12.64 -1.45
C LEU A 107 2.81 13.59 -1.99
N LEU A 108 2.73 14.89 -1.68
CA LEU A 108 3.70 15.90 -2.12
C LEU A 108 5.11 15.60 -1.60
N ILE A 109 5.26 15.41 -0.29
CA ILE A 109 6.56 15.14 0.34
C ILE A 109 7.13 13.82 -0.22
N GLY A 110 6.33 12.76 -0.24
CA GLY A 110 6.76 11.47 -0.79
C GLY A 110 7.09 11.55 -2.28
N GLY A 111 6.38 12.40 -3.05
CA GLY A 111 6.70 12.68 -4.45
C GLY A 111 8.06 13.33 -4.61
N LEU A 112 8.37 14.37 -3.81
CA LEU A 112 9.68 15.03 -3.81
C LEU A 112 10.81 14.06 -3.43
N ILE A 113 10.58 13.17 -2.46
CA ILE A 113 11.55 12.13 -2.09
C ILE A 113 11.79 11.20 -3.28
N LEU A 114 10.73 10.70 -3.94
CA LEU A 114 10.86 9.78 -5.08
C LEU A 114 11.59 10.39 -6.27
N LEU A 115 11.54 11.71 -6.48
CA LEU A 115 12.33 12.39 -7.50
C LEU A 115 13.85 12.27 -7.27
N LYS A 116 14.26 12.10 -6.01
CA LYS A 116 15.67 12.08 -5.59
C LYS A 116 16.19 10.69 -5.21
N VAL A 117 15.33 9.72 -4.97
CA VAL A 117 15.70 8.37 -4.50
C VAL A 117 16.71 7.71 -5.43
N ASP A 118 16.54 7.82 -6.75
CA ASP A 118 17.46 7.23 -7.71
C ASP A 118 18.84 7.89 -7.68
N GLU A 119 18.94 9.17 -7.35
CA GLU A 119 20.21 9.87 -7.22
C GLU A 119 20.92 9.52 -5.89
N TRP A 120 20.16 9.39 -4.81
CA TRP A 120 20.70 9.10 -3.48
C TRP A 120 21.17 7.65 -3.32
N PHE A 121 20.48 6.71 -3.96
CA PHE A 121 20.67 5.28 -3.73
C PHE A 121 20.97 4.49 -5.01
N ASN A 122 21.57 5.14 -6.01
CA ASN A 122 21.84 4.53 -7.30
C ASN A 122 22.87 3.40 -7.18
N LYS A 123 22.40 2.16 -7.08
CA LYS A 123 23.21 0.96 -7.29
C LYS A 123 22.81 0.36 -8.65
N PRO A 124 23.76 0.12 -9.56
CA PRO A 124 23.45 -0.59 -10.79
C PRO A 124 22.89 -1.98 -10.46
N ASN A 125 21.82 -2.37 -11.17
CA ASN A 125 21.36 -3.76 -11.14
C ASN A 125 22.43 -4.61 -11.82
N THR A 126 23.31 -5.24 -11.04
CA THR A 126 24.26 -6.24 -11.55
C THR A 126 23.63 -7.61 -11.49
N ALA A 127 23.99 -8.50 -12.40
CA ALA A 127 23.47 -9.87 -12.45
C ALA A 127 23.72 -10.69 -11.17
N GLU A 128 24.58 -10.20 -10.26
CA GLU A 128 24.89 -10.77 -8.94
C GLU A 128 23.92 -10.35 -7.82
N ASP A 129 22.80 -9.68 -8.16
CA ASP A 129 21.85 -9.08 -7.21
C ASP A 129 20.93 -10.07 -6.46
N SER A 130 21.30 -11.34 -6.36
CA SER A 130 20.75 -12.25 -5.34
C SER A 130 21.34 -11.96 -3.94
N GLN A 131 21.43 -10.69 -3.55
CA GLN A 131 21.89 -10.35 -2.21
C GLN A 131 20.87 -10.87 -1.19
N GLU A 132 21.31 -11.84 -0.39
CA GLU A 132 20.55 -12.25 0.78
C GLU A 132 20.38 -11.04 1.72
N ILE A 133 19.11 -10.72 2.01
CA ILE A 133 18.78 -9.65 2.95
C ILE A 133 19.16 -10.11 4.35
N THR A 134 19.93 -9.31 5.08
CA THR A 134 20.28 -9.58 6.48
C THR A 134 19.11 -9.23 7.42
N TYR A 135 19.08 -9.80 8.62
CA TYR A 135 18.10 -9.47 9.65
C TYR A 135 18.09 -7.97 10.01
N LEU A 136 19.27 -7.34 10.06
CA LEU A 136 19.39 -5.91 10.34
C LEU A 136 18.77 -5.05 9.22
N GLN A 137 19.00 -5.43 7.96
CA GLN A 137 18.37 -4.76 6.82
C GLN A 137 16.84 -4.95 6.86
N ALA A 138 16.36 -6.16 7.13
CA ALA A 138 14.94 -6.46 7.26
C ALA A 138 14.29 -5.60 8.36
N PHE A 139 14.90 -5.52 9.54
CA PHE A 139 14.44 -4.67 10.64
C PHE A 139 14.36 -3.19 10.24
N LYS A 140 15.41 -2.66 9.59
CA LYS A 140 15.45 -1.28 9.13
C LYS A 140 14.37 -1.00 8.06
N ILE A 141 14.13 -1.93 7.13
CA ILE A 141 13.04 -1.82 6.16
C ILE A 141 11.69 -1.76 6.89
N GLY A 142 11.53 -2.56 7.94
CA GLY A 142 10.35 -2.53 8.80
C GLY A 142 10.14 -1.16 9.49
N LEU A 143 11.22 -0.53 9.96
CA LEU A 143 11.14 0.83 10.51
C LEU A 143 10.71 1.85 9.45
N PHE A 144 11.25 1.75 8.23
CA PHE A 144 10.80 2.61 7.12
C PHE A 144 9.33 2.37 6.79
N GLN A 145 8.87 1.10 6.82
CA GLN A 145 7.47 0.78 6.60
C GLN A 145 6.53 1.48 7.60
N CYS A 146 6.98 1.71 8.84
CA CYS A 146 6.16 2.41 9.85
C CYS A 146 5.79 3.85 9.43
N LEU A 147 6.60 4.50 8.57
CA LEU A 147 6.24 5.80 8.01
C LEU A 147 4.94 5.75 7.19
N ALA A 148 4.61 4.58 6.65
CA ALA A 148 3.40 4.39 5.87
C ALA A 148 2.12 4.29 6.73
N MET A 149 2.21 4.32 8.05
CA MET A 149 1.07 4.53 8.94
C MET A 149 0.52 5.96 8.80
N ILE A 150 1.34 6.91 8.32
CA ILE A 150 0.86 8.23 7.92
C ILE A 150 0.15 8.09 6.58
N PRO A 151 -1.17 8.44 6.51
CA PRO A 151 -1.95 8.31 5.29
C PRO A 151 -1.33 9.10 4.13
N GLY A 152 -1.30 8.48 2.94
CA GLY A 152 -0.69 9.12 1.77
C GLY A 152 0.79 8.82 1.56
N VAL A 153 1.53 8.33 2.58
CA VAL A 153 2.97 8.02 2.44
C VAL A 153 3.24 6.89 1.44
N SER A 154 2.38 5.92 1.31
CA SER A 154 2.54 4.67 0.55
C SER A 154 3.44 3.64 1.26
N ARG A 155 2.85 2.50 1.63
CA ARG A 155 3.56 1.39 2.26
C ARG A 155 4.65 0.83 1.34
N SER A 156 4.34 0.58 0.07
CA SER A 156 5.31 0.13 -0.93
C SER A 156 6.42 1.16 -1.13
N GLY A 157 6.09 2.46 -1.26
CA GLY A 157 7.07 3.53 -1.37
C GLY A 157 8.05 3.57 -0.20
N ALA A 158 7.54 3.55 1.03
CA ALA A 158 8.36 3.62 2.24
C ALA A 158 9.30 2.40 2.37
N SER A 159 8.78 1.17 2.21
CA SER A 159 9.57 -0.05 2.34
C SER A 159 10.59 -0.25 1.21
N ILE A 160 10.26 0.15 -0.03
CA ILE A 160 11.22 0.09 -1.15
C ILE A 160 12.36 1.10 -0.94
N VAL A 161 12.04 2.35 -0.59
CA VAL A 161 13.04 3.37 -0.27
C VAL A 161 13.91 2.91 0.91
N GLY A 162 13.28 2.32 1.94
CA GLY A 162 13.98 1.69 3.06
C GLY A 162 14.96 0.61 2.61
N GLY A 163 14.58 -0.27 1.70
CA GLY A 163 15.46 -1.29 1.13
C GLY A 163 16.63 -0.70 0.34
N MET A 164 16.36 0.27 -0.53
CA MET A 164 17.40 0.96 -1.30
C MET A 164 18.39 1.72 -0.41
N SER A 165 17.92 2.32 0.68
CA SER A 165 18.81 2.96 1.69
C SER A 165 19.77 1.98 2.36
N GLN A 166 19.41 0.67 2.37
CA GLN A 166 20.27 -0.41 2.84
C GLN A 166 21.13 -1.02 1.71
N LYS A 167 21.27 -0.31 0.59
CA LYS A 167 22.06 -0.71 -0.58
C LYS A 167 21.50 -1.92 -1.34
N LEU A 168 20.21 -2.24 -1.19
CA LEU A 168 19.55 -3.23 -2.03
C LEU A 168 19.27 -2.65 -3.43
N SER A 169 19.24 -3.50 -4.44
CA SER A 169 18.80 -3.09 -5.78
C SER A 169 17.32 -2.72 -5.78
N ARG A 170 16.87 -1.97 -6.79
CA ARG A 170 15.45 -1.61 -6.97
C ARG A 170 14.55 -2.85 -6.98
N THR A 171 14.98 -3.88 -7.70
CA THR A 171 14.23 -5.14 -7.82
C THR A 171 14.13 -5.86 -6.49
N THR A 172 15.27 -6.08 -5.81
CA THR A 172 15.30 -6.77 -4.51
C THR A 172 14.49 -6.02 -3.44
N ALA A 173 14.60 -4.68 -3.39
CA ALA A 173 13.83 -3.85 -2.47
C ALA A 173 12.34 -3.92 -2.75
N ALA A 174 11.93 -3.88 -4.04
CA ALA A 174 10.52 -4.00 -4.42
C ALA A 174 9.96 -5.38 -4.11
N GLU A 175 10.66 -6.45 -4.45
CA GLU A 175 10.23 -7.81 -4.14
C GLU A 175 10.09 -8.04 -2.64
N PHE A 176 11.07 -7.62 -1.83
CA PHE A 176 10.97 -7.74 -0.37
C PHE A 176 9.80 -6.93 0.20
N SER A 177 9.57 -5.73 -0.32
CA SER A 177 8.40 -4.91 0.02
C SER A 177 7.09 -5.65 -0.25
N PHE A 178 6.97 -6.35 -1.39
CA PHE A 178 5.78 -7.12 -1.74
C PHE A 178 5.56 -8.30 -0.79
N PHE A 179 6.63 -9.03 -0.45
CA PHE A 179 6.54 -10.11 0.53
C PHE A 179 6.15 -9.60 1.91
N LEU A 180 6.71 -8.46 2.33
CA LEU A 180 6.40 -7.83 3.61
C LEU A 180 4.95 -7.31 3.66
N ALA A 181 4.34 -6.98 2.50
CA ALA A 181 2.93 -6.63 2.40
C ALA A 181 2.02 -7.73 2.94
N VAL A 182 2.36 -9.00 2.67
CA VAL A 182 1.50 -10.14 3.01
C VAL A 182 1.18 -10.18 4.51
N PRO A 183 2.15 -10.32 5.43
CA PRO A 183 1.83 -10.32 6.85
C PRO A 183 1.29 -8.98 7.35
N THR A 184 1.76 -7.85 6.81
CA THR A 184 1.36 -6.52 7.28
C THR A 184 -0.10 -6.22 6.97
N MET A 185 -0.52 -6.42 5.73
CA MET A 185 -1.90 -6.12 5.31
C MET A 185 -2.88 -7.17 5.83
N LEU A 186 -2.48 -8.45 5.89
CA LEU A 186 -3.29 -9.48 6.53
C LEU A 186 -3.57 -9.12 7.99
N GLY A 187 -2.54 -8.73 8.74
CA GLY A 187 -2.69 -8.31 10.14
C GLY A 187 -3.60 -7.09 10.30
N ALA A 188 -3.42 -6.06 9.46
CA ALA A 188 -4.25 -4.86 9.46
C ALA A 188 -5.72 -5.19 9.13
N THR A 189 -5.96 -6.04 8.11
CA THR A 189 -7.32 -6.45 7.72
C THR A 189 -8.00 -7.25 8.83
N VAL A 190 -7.29 -8.22 9.43
CA VAL A 190 -7.84 -9.02 10.56
C VAL A 190 -8.20 -8.11 11.72
N LYS A 191 -7.33 -7.16 12.09
CA LYS A 191 -7.63 -6.20 13.15
C LYS A 191 -8.89 -5.38 12.85
N LYS A 192 -8.98 -4.77 11.68
CA LYS A 192 -10.15 -3.95 11.29
C LYS A 192 -11.43 -4.79 11.19
N CYS A 193 -11.40 -5.99 10.63
CA CYS A 193 -12.57 -6.88 10.63
C CYS A 193 -13.03 -7.20 12.06
N TYR A 194 -12.10 -7.41 12.98
CA TYR A 194 -12.40 -7.63 14.38
C TYR A 194 -13.03 -6.40 15.05
N ASP A 195 -12.51 -5.19 14.75
CA ASP A 195 -13.05 -3.94 15.28
C ASP A 195 -14.51 -3.73 14.77
N TYR A 196 -14.80 -3.98 13.51
CA TYR A 196 -16.14 -3.91 12.93
C TYR A 196 -17.09 -4.95 13.56
N TYR A 197 -16.61 -6.18 13.75
CA TYR A 197 -17.38 -7.21 14.44
C TYR A 197 -17.76 -6.79 15.87
N LYS A 198 -16.80 -6.22 16.63
CA LYS A 198 -17.05 -5.72 17.97
C LYS A 198 -18.02 -4.53 18.00
N ALA A 199 -17.99 -3.68 16.98
CA ALA A 199 -18.93 -2.56 16.83
C ALA A 199 -20.35 -3.02 16.46
N GLY A 200 -20.59 -4.32 16.28
CA GLY A 200 -21.91 -4.88 15.92
C GLY A 200 -22.27 -4.69 14.45
N PHE A 201 -21.27 -4.46 13.57
CA PHE A 201 -21.51 -4.32 12.15
C PHE A 201 -21.85 -5.69 11.52
N GLU A 202 -23.04 -5.78 10.92
CA GLU A 202 -23.52 -7.00 10.27
C GLU A 202 -23.37 -6.93 8.74
N LEU A 203 -22.79 -7.97 8.16
CA LEU A 203 -22.66 -8.10 6.72
C LEU A 203 -23.93 -8.72 6.12
N SER A 204 -24.59 -7.98 5.23
CA SER A 204 -25.65 -8.52 4.38
C SER A 204 -25.09 -9.44 3.30
N GLN A 205 -25.95 -10.25 2.68
CA GLN A 205 -25.55 -11.08 1.53
C GLN A 205 -25.02 -10.23 0.36
N ASP A 206 -25.59 -9.05 0.14
CA ASP A 206 -25.10 -8.10 -0.89
C ASP A 206 -23.69 -7.58 -0.56
N HIS A 207 -23.40 -7.30 0.70
CA HIS A 207 -22.06 -6.91 1.15
C HIS A 207 -21.05 -8.02 0.87
N ILE A 208 -21.39 -9.28 1.17
CA ILE A 208 -20.52 -10.44 0.91
C ILE A 208 -20.25 -10.57 -0.60
N ASN A 209 -21.27 -10.46 -1.43
CA ASN A 209 -21.13 -10.53 -2.88
C ASN A 209 -20.19 -9.44 -3.42
N LEU A 210 -20.34 -8.20 -2.95
CA LEU A 210 -19.48 -7.09 -3.33
C LEU A 210 -18.02 -7.31 -2.88
N LEU A 211 -17.80 -7.84 -1.68
CA LEU A 211 -16.46 -8.19 -1.18
C LEU A 211 -15.79 -9.26 -2.03
N ILE A 212 -16.54 -10.28 -2.46
CA ILE A 212 -16.01 -11.33 -3.35
C ILE A 212 -15.64 -10.73 -4.70
N ILE A 213 -16.52 -9.95 -5.33
CA ILE A 213 -16.26 -9.29 -6.60
C ILE A 213 -15.04 -8.37 -6.49
N GLY A 214 -14.98 -7.54 -5.44
CA GLY A 214 -13.87 -6.63 -5.20
C GLY A 214 -12.53 -7.33 -5.05
N ASN A 215 -12.47 -8.42 -4.24
CA ASN A 215 -11.25 -9.19 -4.07
C ASN A 215 -10.79 -9.86 -5.36
N VAL A 216 -11.70 -10.44 -6.16
CA VAL A 216 -11.36 -11.06 -7.44
C VAL A 216 -10.81 -10.02 -8.42
N VAL A 217 -11.46 -8.87 -8.53
CA VAL A 217 -11.01 -7.78 -9.41
C VAL A 217 -9.66 -7.23 -8.94
N ALA A 218 -9.51 -6.92 -7.65
CA ALA A 218 -8.25 -6.43 -7.08
C ALA A 218 -7.10 -7.42 -7.31
N PHE A 219 -7.36 -8.73 -7.14
CA PHE A 219 -6.39 -9.80 -7.41
C PHE A 219 -5.91 -9.79 -8.86
N ILE A 220 -6.84 -9.79 -9.82
CA ILE A 220 -6.49 -9.85 -11.25
C ILE A 220 -5.69 -8.59 -11.65
N VAL A 221 -6.17 -7.42 -11.24
CA VAL A 221 -5.54 -6.14 -11.58
C VAL A 221 -4.17 -6.00 -10.91
N ALA A 222 -4.05 -6.36 -9.64
CA ALA A 222 -2.77 -6.33 -8.92
C ALA A 222 -1.74 -7.29 -9.53
N LEU A 223 -2.17 -8.46 -9.99
CA LEU A 223 -1.31 -9.43 -10.67
C LEU A 223 -0.69 -8.85 -11.95
N LEU A 224 -1.47 -8.12 -12.72
CA LEU A 224 -0.99 -7.41 -13.92
C LEU A 224 -0.10 -6.22 -13.57
N ALA A 225 -0.50 -5.44 -12.56
CA ALA A 225 0.24 -4.28 -12.09
C ALA A 225 1.64 -4.64 -11.58
N ILE A 226 1.79 -5.69 -10.75
CA ILE A 226 3.09 -6.14 -10.24
C ILE A 226 4.02 -6.57 -11.37
N LYS A 227 3.51 -7.36 -12.34
CA LYS A 227 4.31 -7.82 -13.49
C LYS A 227 4.87 -6.66 -14.30
N THR A 228 4.04 -5.64 -14.57
CA THR A 228 4.44 -4.48 -15.35
C THR A 228 5.32 -3.52 -14.55
N PHE A 229 5.02 -3.34 -13.26
CA PHE A 229 5.73 -2.41 -12.39
C PHE A 229 7.20 -2.74 -12.22
N ILE A 230 7.56 -4.00 -11.95
CA ILE A 230 8.98 -4.38 -11.76
C ILE A 230 9.78 -4.09 -13.03
N GLY A 231 9.27 -4.47 -14.20
CA GLY A 231 9.93 -4.20 -15.47
C GLY A 231 10.06 -2.70 -15.75
N PHE A 232 9.04 -1.91 -15.42
CA PHE A 232 9.06 -0.47 -15.56
C PHE A 232 10.06 0.18 -14.58
N LEU A 233 10.04 -0.22 -13.30
CA LEU A 233 10.91 0.32 -12.25
C LEU A 233 12.39 0.10 -12.56
N THR A 234 12.73 -1.09 -13.08
CA THR A 234 14.10 -1.44 -13.45
C THR A 234 14.65 -0.51 -14.53
N LYS A 235 13.80 -0.15 -15.51
CA LYS A 235 14.20 0.67 -16.66
C LYS A 235 14.16 2.17 -16.36
N ASN A 236 13.11 2.64 -15.69
CA ASN A 236 12.78 4.08 -15.60
C ASN A 236 13.01 4.68 -14.21
N GLY A 237 13.23 3.85 -13.18
CA GLY A 237 13.39 4.32 -11.80
C GLY A 237 12.10 4.91 -11.22
N PHE A 238 12.25 5.78 -10.20
CA PHE A 238 11.14 6.31 -9.41
C PHE A 238 10.61 7.67 -9.85
N LYS A 239 11.33 8.40 -10.71
CA LYS A 239 10.99 9.80 -11.05
C LYS A 239 9.56 9.98 -11.56
N VAL A 240 9.07 9.04 -12.40
CA VAL A 240 7.70 9.10 -12.93
C VAL A 240 6.66 9.07 -11.81
N PHE A 241 6.86 8.19 -10.81
CA PHE A 241 5.97 8.10 -9.64
C PHE A 241 6.08 9.34 -8.76
N GLY A 242 7.27 9.96 -8.68
CA GLY A 242 7.47 11.23 -7.99
C GLY A 242 6.63 12.35 -8.59
N TYR A 243 6.69 12.56 -9.90
CA TYR A 243 5.85 13.54 -10.60
C TYR A 243 4.36 13.23 -10.44
N TYR A 244 3.98 11.97 -10.64
CA TYR A 244 2.59 11.56 -10.46
C TYR A 244 2.05 11.91 -9.08
N ARG A 245 2.78 11.61 -8.01
CA ARG A 245 2.37 11.92 -6.63
C ARG A 245 2.23 13.41 -6.38
N ILE A 246 3.15 14.22 -6.90
CA ILE A 246 3.09 15.69 -6.77
C ILE A 246 1.82 16.21 -7.44
N ILE A 247 1.56 15.78 -8.68
CA ILE A 247 0.35 16.18 -9.41
C ILE A 247 -0.91 15.73 -8.67
N ALA A 248 -0.96 14.47 -8.22
CA ALA A 248 -2.09 13.94 -7.46
C ALA A 248 -2.32 14.70 -6.15
N GLY A 249 -1.26 15.01 -5.41
CA GLY A 249 -1.34 15.80 -4.16
C GLY A 249 -1.85 17.23 -4.40
N ILE A 250 -1.39 17.89 -5.46
CA ILE A 250 -1.87 19.23 -5.85
C ILE A 250 -3.35 19.16 -6.23
N ILE A 251 -3.76 18.19 -7.07
CA ILE A 251 -5.15 18.01 -7.47
C ILE A 251 -6.04 17.79 -6.24
N LEU A 252 -5.59 16.97 -5.30
CA LEU A 252 -6.32 16.68 -4.06
C LEU A 252 -6.57 17.95 -3.24
N LEU A 253 -5.55 18.80 -3.08
CA LEU A 253 -5.67 20.08 -2.38
C LEU A 253 -6.62 21.04 -3.14
N LEU A 254 -6.48 21.13 -4.47
CA LEU A 254 -7.36 22.00 -5.27
C LEU A 254 -8.81 21.57 -5.18
N ILE A 255 -9.10 20.27 -5.27
CA ILE A 255 -10.47 19.75 -5.10
C ILE A 255 -10.99 20.08 -3.71
N HIS A 256 -10.20 19.80 -2.66
CA HIS A 256 -10.61 19.99 -1.27
C HIS A 256 -10.94 21.45 -0.93
N PHE A 257 -10.10 22.40 -1.37
CA PHE A 257 -10.25 23.80 -1.00
C PHE A 257 -11.14 24.62 -1.94
N PHE A 258 -11.24 24.24 -3.23
CA PHE A 258 -11.87 25.10 -4.24
C PHE A 258 -13.10 24.51 -4.91
N ILE A 259 -13.30 23.17 -4.85
CA ILE A 259 -14.40 22.51 -5.54
C ILE A 259 -15.41 21.92 -4.54
N HIS A 260 -14.93 21.00 -3.72
CA HIS A 260 -15.73 20.29 -2.74
C HIS A 260 -14.84 19.78 -1.61
N PRO A 261 -15.15 20.07 -0.33
CA PRO A 261 -14.40 19.47 0.78
C PRO A 261 -14.45 17.95 0.67
N LEU A 262 -13.28 17.35 0.51
CA LEU A 262 -13.18 15.89 0.47
C LEU A 262 -13.40 15.34 1.87
N THR A 263 -14.20 14.31 1.94
CA THR A 263 -14.46 13.55 3.16
C THR A 263 -13.65 12.27 3.11
N ILE A 264 -13.10 11.86 4.24
CA ILE A 264 -12.20 10.72 4.31
C ILE A 264 -12.92 9.51 4.86
N ILE A 265 -12.42 8.38 4.40
CA ILE A 265 -12.87 7.03 4.71
C ILE A 265 -12.59 6.72 6.19
#